data_2edfc22f47608742120087daadac3270
#
_entry.id   2edfc22f47608742120087daadac3270
#
_cell.length_a   1.000
_cell.length_b   1.000
_cell.length_c   1.000
_cell.angle_alpha   90.00
_cell.angle_beta   90.00
_cell.angle_gamma   90.00
#
_symmetry.space_group_name_H-M   'P 1'
#
loop_
_entity.id
_entity.type
_entity.pdbx_description
1 polymer ?
#
loop_
_entity_poly.entity_id
_entity_poly.type
_entity_poly.pdbx_seq_one_letter_code
_entity_poly.pdbx_strand_id
1 'polypeptide(L)'
;LKSDWFDKVDPLTDAPSDTHALATDMQVVGAVQRAATDATVVMCAAGTMPGELHKLWKSARPMSYHMEYGFSCMGYEIAGAMGIKMAQPERDVICFTGDGTYMMANAELATAAMMGIAFTVVVTDNRGYGCINRLQMATGGAEFNNLLDHSVHAQPSAIDFAAHAASMGATSVKVASI
;
A
#
# COMPACT_ATOMS: atom_id res chain seq x y z
N LEU A 1 19.84 -3.61 -19.54
CA LEU A 1 18.86 -4.43 -18.80
C LEU A 1 17.85 -3.59 -17.98
N LYS A 2 18.26 -2.49 -17.30
CA LYS A 2 17.33 -1.64 -16.54
C LYS A 2 16.43 -0.78 -17.43
N SER A 3 16.97 -0.18 -18.50
CA SER A 3 16.19 0.66 -19.43
C SER A 3 15.06 -0.14 -20.07
N ASP A 4 15.38 -1.30 -20.64
CA ASP A 4 14.42 -2.13 -21.36
C ASP A 4 13.27 -2.67 -20.46
N TRP A 5 13.52 -2.81 -19.15
CA TRP A 5 12.48 -3.18 -18.20
C TRP A 5 11.51 -2.03 -17.96
N PHE A 6 12.02 -0.84 -17.63
CA PHE A 6 11.17 0.31 -17.36
C PHE A 6 10.40 0.75 -18.60
N ASP A 7 10.96 0.68 -19.79
CA ASP A 7 10.26 0.96 -21.05
C ASP A 7 8.99 0.09 -21.20
N LYS A 8 9.00 -1.14 -20.65
CA LYS A 8 7.87 -2.05 -20.71
C LYS A 8 6.84 -1.82 -19.60
N VAL A 9 7.28 -1.42 -18.42
CA VAL A 9 6.42 -1.35 -17.23
C VAL A 9 5.93 0.07 -16.91
N ASP A 10 6.64 1.11 -17.34
CA ASP A 10 6.23 2.50 -17.11
C ASP A 10 4.83 2.81 -17.64
N PRO A 11 4.43 2.37 -18.85
CA PRO A 11 3.06 2.61 -19.33
C PRO A 11 1.96 2.01 -18.46
N LEU A 12 2.28 0.99 -17.65
CA LEU A 12 1.33 0.39 -16.71
C LEU A 12 1.05 1.28 -15.49
N THR A 13 1.90 2.27 -15.27
CA THR A 13 1.80 3.21 -14.15
C THR A 13 1.06 4.50 -14.51
N ASP A 14 0.69 4.69 -15.78
CA ASP A 14 -0.04 5.86 -16.23
C ASP A 14 -1.46 5.87 -15.68
N ALA A 15 -2.01 7.08 -15.49
CA ALA A 15 -3.40 7.22 -15.05
C ALA A 15 -4.36 6.53 -16.03
N PRO A 16 -5.49 5.98 -15.56
CA PRO A 16 -6.47 5.38 -16.45
C PRO A 16 -7.02 6.42 -17.43
N SER A 17 -7.23 6.01 -18.67
CA SER A 17 -7.86 6.87 -19.69
C SER A 17 -9.33 7.16 -19.38
N ASP A 18 -10.00 6.25 -18.68
CA ASP A 18 -11.34 6.45 -18.16
C ASP A 18 -11.26 7.01 -16.74
N THR A 19 -11.66 8.24 -16.54
CA THR A 19 -11.66 8.94 -15.25
C THR A 19 -12.66 8.38 -14.24
N HIS A 20 -13.57 7.51 -14.67
CA HIS A 20 -14.52 6.81 -13.79
C HIS A 20 -14.02 5.43 -13.38
N ALA A 21 -12.98 4.90 -14.03
CA ALA A 21 -12.38 3.64 -13.65
C ALA A 21 -11.56 3.79 -12.37
N LEU A 22 -11.67 2.78 -11.49
CA LEU A 22 -10.79 2.70 -10.32
C LEU A 22 -9.35 2.46 -10.77
N ALA A 23 -8.42 3.13 -10.12
CA ALA A 23 -7.00 2.93 -10.39
C ALA A 23 -6.55 1.52 -9.99
N THR A 24 -5.69 0.93 -10.79
CA THR A 24 -5.00 -0.33 -10.42
C THR A 24 -3.88 -0.05 -9.41
N ASP A 25 -3.43 -1.08 -8.71
CA ASP A 25 -2.28 -0.99 -7.80
C ASP A 25 -1.04 -0.40 -8.52
N MET A 26 -0.80 -0.79 -9.79
CA MET A 26 0.32 -0.27 -10.59
C MET A 26 0.20 1.24 -10.85
N GLN A 27 -1.00 1.71 -11.14
CA GLN A 27 -1.27 3.14 -11.36
C GLN A 27 -1.12 3.96 -10.08
N VAL A 28 -1.54 3.40 -8.93
CA VAL A 28 -1.31 4.02 -7.61
C VAL A 28 0.19 4.13 -7.32
N VAL A 29 0.96 3.06 -7.54
CA VAL A 29 2.42 3.09 -7.38
C VAL A 29 3.03 4.16 -8.29
N GLY A 30 2.60 4.26 -9.54
CA GLY A 30 3.08 5.27 -10.48
C GLY A 30 2.79 6.69 -10.03
N ALA A 31 1.57 6.96 -9.54
CA ALA A 31 1.18 8.27 -9.03
C ALA A 31 2.04 8.69 -7.83
N VAL A 32 2.23 7.79 -6.89
CA VAL A 32 3.08 8.03 -5.70
C VAL A 32 4.55 8.19 -6.08
N GLN A 33 5.06 7.38 -7.03
CA GLN A 33 6.42 7.52 -7.55
C GLN A 33 6.68 8.89 -8.18
N ARG A 34 5.71 9.44 -8.91
CA ARG A 34 5.83 10.79 -9.51
C ARG A 34 5.83 11.90 -8.47
N ALA A 35 5.21 11.70 -7.32
CA ALA A 35 5.23 12.63 -6.20
C ALA A 35 6.45 12.45 -5.27
N ALA A 36 7.13 11.31 -5.36
CA ALA A 36 8.28 11.00 -4.52
C ALA A 36 9.51 11.83 -4.91
N THR A 37 10.40 12.03 -3.96
CA THR A 37 11.69 12.71 -4.14
C THR A 37 12.84 11.72 -3.96
N ASP A 38 14.06 12.17 -4.24
CA ASP A 38 15.28 11.38 -3.95
C ASP A 38 15.45 11.08 -2.45
N ALA A 39 14.80 11.85 -1.59
CA ALA A 39 14.83 11.61 -0.14
C ALA A 39 13.81 10.55 0.31
N THR A 40 12.88 10.14 -0.56
CA THR A 40 11.81 9.21 -0.19
C THR A 40 12.33 7.81 0.09
N VAL A 41 11.88 7.23 1.19
CA VAL A 41 11.96 5.79 1.49
C VAL A 41 10.57 5.19 1.34
N VAL A 42 10.44 4.21 0.47
CA VAL A 42 9.20 3.45 0.35
C VAL A 42 9.27 2.17 1.17
N MET A 43 8.15 1.79 1.74
CA MET A 43 8.04 0.60 2.58
C MET A 43 6.74 -0.15 2.29
N CYS A 44 6.81 -1.47 2.24
CA CYS A 44 5.67 -2.38 2.27
C CYS A 44 6.09 -3.73 2.88
N ALA A 45 5.14 -4.62 3.16
CA ALA A 45 5.44 -5.95 3.67
C ALA A 45 4.61 -7.03 2.95
N ALA A 46 3.29 -7.04 3.08
CA ALA A 46 2.47 -8.15 2.64
C ALA A 46 1.43 -7.75 1.56
N GLY A 47 0.83 -8.74 0.94
CA GLY A 47 -0.25 -8.56 -0.01
C GLY A 47 0.20 -8.40 -1.45
N THR A 48 -0.53 -7.60 -2.22
CA THR A 48 -0.25 -7.32 -3.64
C THR A 48 0.90 -6.35 -3.82
N MET A 49 0.95 -5.32 -2.97
CA MET A 49 1.88 -4.20 -3.10
C MET A 49 3.36 -4.58 -3.17
N PRO A 50 3.89 -5.56 -2.40
CA PRO A 50 5.27 -5.99 -2.56
C PRO A 50 5.63 -6.38 -3.99
N GLY A 51 4.76 -7.10 -4.67
CA GLY A 51 4.96 -7.51 -6.06
C GLY A 51 4.96 -6.35 -7.04
N GLU A 52 4.06 -5.40 -6.86
CA GLU A 52 3.98 -4.21 -7.73
C GLU A 52 5.13 -3.24 -7.47
N LEU A 53 5.44 -2.94 -6.20
CA LEU A 53 6.58 -2.09 -5.86
C LEU A 53 7.90 -2.67 -6.35
N HIS A 54 8.09 -3.98 -6.23
CA HIS A 54 9.32 -4.63 -6.68
C HIS A 54 9.56 -4.52 -8.19
N LYS A 55 8.49 -4.50 -8.98
CA LYS A 55 8.54 -4.32 -10.42
C LYS A 55 8.71 -2.87 -10.86
N LEU A 56 8.07 -1.93 -10.16
CA LEU A 56 7.79 -0.60 -10.67
C LEU A 56 8.57 0.50 -9.96
N TRP A 57 8.90 0.34 -8.65
CA TRP A 57 9.53 1.41 -7.90
C TRP A 57 10.97 1.66 -8.31
N LYS A 58 11.26 2.92 -8.63
CA LYS A 58 12.60 3.38 -9.01
C LYS A 58 13.29 3.99 -7.79
N SER A 59 14.08 3.19 -7.11
CA SER A 59 14.86 3.66 -5.96
C SER A 59 15.96 4.64 -6.40
N ALA A 60 15.94 5.86 -5.89
CA ALA A 60 16.91 6.90 -6.22
C ALA A 60 18.24 6.72 -5.49
N ARG A 61 18.24 6.18 -4.28
CA ARG A 61 19.40 6.04 -3.40
C ARG A 61 19.44 4.67 -2.72
N PRO A 62 20.62 4.23 -2.24
CA PRO A 62 20.69 3.12 -1.29
C PRO A 62 19.79 3.36 -0.07
N MET A 63 19.25 2.31 0.50
CA MET A 63 18.36 2.36 1.67
C MET A 63 17.06 3.18 1.45
N SER A 64 16.61 3.35 0.19
CA SER A 64 15.34 4.04 -0.13
C SER A 64 14.18 3.09 -0.42
N TYR A 65 14.40 1.81 -0.30
CA TYR A 65 13.40 0.75 -0.46
C TYR A 65 13.52 -0.24 0.69
N HIS A 66 12.45 -0.38 1.47
CA HIS A 66 12.38 -1.33 2.57
C HIS A 66 11.20 -2.29 2.37
N MET A 67 11.45 -3.57 2.49
CA MET A 67 10.43 -4.59 2.37
C MET A 67 10.68 -5.72 3.36
N GLU A 68 9.69 -6.02 4.18
CA GLU A 68 9.65 -7.27 4.92
C GLU A 68 9.03 -8.34 4.00
N TYR A 69 9.86 -9.14 3.37
CA TYR A 69 9.44 -10.13 2.40
C TYR A 69 9.67 -11.58 2.85
N GLY A 70 10.60 -11.79 3.77
CA GLY A 70 11.00 -13.13 4.18
C GLY A 70 9.87 -13.96 4.75
N PHE A 71 9.04 -13.37 5.58
CA PHE A 71 7.84 -13.99 6.16
C PHE A 71 6.54 -13.36 5.68
N SER A 72 6.62 -12.26 4.94
CA SER A 72 5.46 -11.52 4.42
C SER A 72 4.43 -11.20 5.53
N CYS A 73 4.92 -10.60 6.62
CA CYS A 73 4.13 -10.38 7.83
C CYS A 73 3.12 -9.25 7.61
N MET A 74 1.84 -9.59 7.51
CA MET A 74 0.77 -8.61 7.53
C MET A 74 0.76 -7.87 8.87
N GLY A 75 0.67 -6.54 8.82
CA GLY A 75 0.68 -5.68 10.01
C GLY A 75 2.05 -5.07 10.33
N TYR A 76 3.11 -5.47 9.65
CA TYR A 76 4.43 -4.87 9.82
C TYR A 76 4.51 -3.45 9.26
N GLU A 77 3.69 -3.10 8.29
CA GLU A 77 3.84 -1.94 7.41
C GLU A 77 3.90 -0.61 8.19
N ILE A 78 2.91 -0.33 9.02
CA ILE A 78 2.79 0.96 9.73
C ILE A 78 3.87 1.09 10.80
N ALA A 79 4.07 0.05 11.61
CA ALA A 79 5.12 0.02 12.62
C ALA A 79 6.53 0.09 11.99
N GLY A 80 6.74 -0.61 10.88
CA GLY A 80 7.99 -0.57 10.12
C GLY A 80 8.28 0.82 9.55
N ALA A 81 7.28 1.49 8.99
CA ALA A 81 7.41 2.86 8.48
C ALA A 81 7.74 3.85 9.60
N MET A 82 7.08 3.71 10.76
CA MET A 82 7.40 4.50 11.94
C MET A 82 8.86 4.29 12.36
N GLY A 83 9.33 3.03 12.43
CA GLY A 83 10.72 2.69 12.75
C GLY A 83 11.74 3.27 11.75
N ILE A 84 11.43 3.24 10.45
CA ILE A 84 12.27 3.87 9.42
C ILE A 84 12.33 5.37 9.66
N LYS A 85 11.20 6.03 9.92
CA LYS A 85 11.15 7.46 10.18
C LYS A 85 11.93 7.86 11.44
N MET A 86 11.88 7.04 12.48
CA MET A 86 12.68 7.24 13.70
C MET A 86 14.19 7.13 13.43
N ALA A 87 14.59 6.17 12.60
CA ALA A 87 15.99 5.94 12.24
C ALA A 87 16.54 6.96 11.23
N GLN A 88 15.67 7.55 10.41
CA GLN A 88 16.00 8.49 9.34
C GLN A 88 15.01 9.67 9.34
N PRO A 89 15.07 10.53 10.37
CA PRO A 89 14.05 11.56 10.59
C PRO A 89 14.01 12.64 9.50
N GLU A 90 15.08 12.80 8.76
CA GLU A 90 15.19 13.76 7.64
C GLU A 90 14.57 13.27 6.34
N ARG A 91 14.22 11.98 6.25
CA ARG A 91 13.69 11.39 5.02
C ARG A 91 12.17 11.37 4.99
N ASP A 92 11.61 11.44 3.80
CA ASP A 92 10.19 11.19 3.59
C ASP A 92 9.95 9.69 3.57
N VAL A 93 9.04 9.20 4.40
CA VAL A 93 8.71 7.78 4.46
C VAL A 93 7.30 7.58 3.93
N ILE A 94 7.14 6.71 2.94
CA ILE A 94 5.85 6.33 2.36
C ILE A 94 5.65 4.84 2.58
N CYS A 95 4.57 4.50 3.27
CA CYS A 95 4.16 3.13 3.54
C CYS A 95 2.99 2.76 2.63
N PHE A 96 3.13 1.67 1.87
CA PHE A 96 1.99 1.06 1.18
C PHE A 96 1.44 -0.10 1.99
N THR A 97 0.12 -0.16 2.15
CA THR A 97 -0.57 -1.24 2.84
C THR A 97 -1.92 -1.52 2.20
N GLY A 98 -2.36 -2.77 2.21
CA GLY A 98 -3.72 -3.13 1.82
C GLY A 98 -4.71 -2.91 2.96
N ASP A 99 -5.99 -2.81 2.64
CA ASP A 99 -7.09 -2.68 3.59
C ASP A 99 -7.10 -3.78 4.66
N GLY A 100 -6.93 -5.03 4.25
CA GLY A 100 -6.88 -6.16 5.19
C GLY A 100 -5.68 -6.09 6.15
N THR A 101 -4.51 -5.71 5.66
CA THR A 101 -3.31 -5.52 6.48
C THR A 101 -3.44 -4.33 7.42
N TYR A 102 -3.97 -3.22 6.91
CA TYR A 102 -4.28 -2.04 7.73
C TYR A 102 -5.16 -2.39 8.93
N MET A 103 -6.21 -3.19 8.71
CA MET A 103 -7.12 -3.60 9.79
C MET A 103 -6.46 -4.51 10.84
N MET A 104 -5.37 -5.19 10.50
CA MET A 104 -4.68 -6.06 11.45
C MET A 104 -3.80 -5.29 12.46
N ALA A 105 -3.16 -4.19 12.04
CA ALA A 105 -2.21 -3.48 12.89
C ALA A 105 -2.15 -1.98 12.57
N ASN A 106 -3.25 -1.27 12.85
CA ASN A 106 -3.35 0.17 12.61
C ASN A 106 -3.05 1.02 13.87
N ALA A 107 -2.92 0.40 15.04
CA ALA A 107 -2.77 1.12 16.32
C ALA A 107 -1.55 2.04 16.36
N GLU A 108 -0.50 1.71 15.61
CA GLU A 108 0.74 2.51 15.56
C GLU A 108 0.55 3.87 14.89
N LEU A 109 -0.58 4.12 14.21
CA LEU A 109 -0.95 5.48 13.78
C LEU A 109 -1.16 6.41 14.98
N ALA A 110 -1.86 5.92 16.01
CA ALA A 110 -2.04 6.68 17.24
C ALA A 110 -0.71 6.89 17.97
N THR A 111 0.13 5.86 18.03
CA THR A 111 1.48 5.96 18.61
C THR A 111 2.31 7.02 17.89
N ALA A 112 2.34 6.97 16.54
CA ALA A 112 3.07 7.94 15.73
C ALA A 112 2.56 9.37 15.93
N ALA A 113 1.23 9.56 15.98
CA ALA A 113 0.63 10.86 16.24
C ALA A 113 1.02 11.41 17.62
N MET A 114 0.96 10.58 18.68
CA MET A 114 1.37 10.96 20.02
C MET A 114 2.86 11.29 20.13
N MET A 115 3.70 10.62 19.34
CA MET A 115 5.14 10.85 19.34
C MET A 115 5.58 11.95 18.36
N GLY A 116 4.68 12.53 17.58
CA GLY A 116 5.01 13.52 16.55
C GLY A 116 5.84 12.95 15.38
N ILE A 117 5.73 11.66 15.10
CA ILE A 117 6.45 10.98 14.03
C ILE A 117 5.59 10.99 12.78
N ALA A 118 5.95 11.85 11.81
CA ALA A 118 5.18 12.03 10.58
C ALA A 118 5.70 11.16 9.43
N PHE A 119 4.83 10.35 8.85
CA PHE A 119 5.05 9.61 7.61
C PHE A 119 3.73 9.44 6.86
N THR A 120 3.79 9.06 5.59
CA THR A 120 2.61 8.87 4.74
C THR A 120 2.22 7.41 4.67
N VAL A 121 0.94 7.11 4.83
CA VAL A 121 0.38 5.76 4.61
C VAL A 121 -0.59 5.81 3.43
N VAL A 122 -0.32 4.98 2.43
CA VAL A 122 -1.19 4.76 1.27
C VAL A 122 -1.91 3.45 1.46
N VAL A 123 -3.20 3.52 1.77
CA VAL A 123 -4.06 2.34 1.91
C VAL A 123 -4.73 2.05 0.58
N THR A 124 -4.47 0.87 0.02
CA THR A 124 -5.17 0.37 -1.17
C THR A 124 -6.31 -0.55 -0.76
N ASP A 125 -7.53 -0.09 -0.97
CA ASP A 125 -8.74 -0.81 -0.61
C ASP A 125 -9.22 -1.67 -1.79
N ASN A 126 -8.93 -2.96 -1.74
CA ASN A 126 -9.44 -3.95 -2.68
C ASN A 126 -10.58 -4.79 -2.09
N ARG A 127 -11.11 -4.38 -0.95
CA ARG A 127 -12.21 -4.99 -0.21
C ARG A 127 -11.93 -6.43 0.22
N GLY A 128 -10.73 -6.69 0.76
CA GLY A 128 -10.38 -7.98 1.34
C GLY A 128 -8.94 -8.43 1.14
N TYR A 129 -8.76 -9.73 1.06
CA TYR A 129 -7.46 -10.37 0.86
C TYR A 129 -7.23 -10.71 -0.61
N GLY A 130 -7.17 -9.69 -1.47
CA GLY A 130 -7.09 -9.85 -2.93
C GLY A 130 -5.88 -10.66 -3.40
N CYS A 131 -4.73 -10.56 -2.72
CA CYS A 131 -3.56 -11.38 -3.02
C CYS A 131 -3.83 -12.86 -2.77
N ILE A 132 -4.43 -13.20 -1.63
CA ILE A 132 -4.77 -14.58 -1.28
C ILE A 132 -5.77 -15.14 -2.29
N ASN A 133 -6.79 -14.36 -2.65
CA ASN A 133 -7.78 -14.76 -3.65
C ASN A 133 -7.13 -15.11 -4.99
N ARG A 134 -6.21 -14.25 -5.47
CA ARG A 134 -5.48 -14.50 -6.73
C ARG A 134 -4.59 -15.74 -6.65
N LEU A 135 -3.88 -15.95 -5.54
CA LEU A 135 -3.05 -17.13 -5.34
C LEU A 135 -3.89 -18.41 -5.33
N GLN A 136 -5.03 -18.38 -4.66
CA GLN A 136 -5.96 -19.51 -4.61
C GLN A 136 -6.44 -19.88 -6.02
N MET A 137 -6.88 -18.89 -6.80
CA MET A 137 -7.33 -19.13 -8.16
C MET A 137 -6.19 -19.59 -9.08
N ALA A 138 -5.01 -19.00 -8.97
CA ALA A 138 -3.84 -19.35 -9.77
C ALA A 138 -3.34 -20.79 -9.52
N THR A 139 -3.63 -21.34 -8.35
CA THR A 139 -3.32 -22.74 -8.00
C THR A 139 -4.47 -23.71 -8.29
N GLY A 140 -5.52 -23.26 -9.00
CA GLY A 140 -6.66 -24.09 -9.41
C GLY A 140 -7.78 -24.18 -8.37
N GLY A 141 -7.74 -23.41 -7.30
CA GLY A 141 -8.82 -23.29 -6.33
C GLY A 141 -9.92 -22.33 -6.82
N ALA A 142 -11.12 -22.49 -6.29
CA ALA A 142 -12.21 -21.53 -6.48
C ALA A 142 -12.09 -20.38 -5.46
N GLU A 143 -12.69 -19.22 -5.76
CA GLU A 143 -12.82 -18.15 -4.78
C GLU A 143 -13.56 -18.60 -3.52
N PHE A 144 -13.04 -18.23 -2.36
CA PHE A 144 -13.67 -18.62 -1.10
C PHE A 144 -13.37 -17.61 0.02
N ASN A 145 -14.36 -16.79 0.34
CA ASN A 145 -14.37 -15.85 1.49
C ASN A 145 -13.16 -14.90 1.62
N ASN A 146 -12.40 -14.67 0.55
CA ASN A 146 -11.25 -13.78 0.57
C ASN A 146 -11.62 -12.32 0.27
N LEU A 147 -12.71 -12.11 -0.46
CA LEU A 147 -13.20 -10.79 -0.83
C LEU A 147 -14.54 -10.52 -0.15
N LEU A 148 -14.73 -9.30 0.37
CA LEU A 148 -15.97 -8.91 1.02
C LEU A 148 -17.18 -9.04 0.08
N ASP A 149 -16.99 -8.68 -1.19
CA ASP A 149 -18.09 -8.73 -2.18
C ASP A 149 -18.50 -10.16 -2.55
N HIS A 150 -17.67 -11.15 -2.25
CA HIS A 150 -17.90 -12.57 -2.54
C HIS A 150 -18.07 -13.43 -1.27
N SER A 151 -18.24 -12.78 -0.13
CA SER A 151 -18.41 -13.45 1.15
C SER A 151 -19.84 -13.33 1.67
N VAL A 152 -20.25 -14.24 2.55
CA VAL A 152 -21.57 -14.20 3.16
C VAL A 152 -21.59 -13.24 4.32
N HIS A 153 -22.35 -12.17 4.21
CA HIS A 153 -22.52 -11.16 5.24
C HIS A 153 -24.00 -10.94 5.57
N ALA A 154 -24.31 -10.70 6.83
CA ALA A 154 -25.64 -10.24 7.23
C ALA A 154 -25.90 -8.80 6.72
N GLN A 155 -24.87 -7.98 6.69
CA GLN A 155 -24.89 -6.64 6.12
C GLN A 155 -23.50 -6.33 5.51
N PRO A 156 -23.44 -5.69 4.33
CA PRO A 156 -22.16 -5.27 3.76
C PRO A 156 -21.54 -4.22 4.68
N SER A 157 -20.25 -4.38 4.98
CA SER A 157 -19.47 -3.39 5.71
C SER A 157 -18.80 -2.43 4.73
N ALA A 158 -18.96 -1.13 4.95
CA ALA A 158 -18.20 -0.09 4.29
C ALA A 158 -17.34 0.60 5.34
N ILE A 159 -16.06 0.24 5.41
CA ILE A 159 -15.11 0.87 6.32
C ILE A 159 -14.63 2.17 5.68
N ASP A 160 -14.81 3.28 6.38
CA ASP A 160 -14.17 4.55 6.00
C ASP A 160 -12.77 4.62 6.63
N PHE A 161 -11.77 4.16 5.89
CA PHE A 161 -10.38 4.16 6.34
C PHE A 161 -9.84 5.56 6.61
N ALA A 162 -10.31 6.58 5.88
CA ALA A 162 -9.90 7.96 6.11
C ALA A 162 -10.45 8.48 7.45
N ALA A 163 -11.74 8.28 7.71
CA ALA A 163 -12.33 8.65 9.00
C ALA A 163 -11.72 7.87 10.16
N HIS A 164 -11.44 6.58 9.98
CA HIS A 164 -10.78 5.75 10.98
C HIS A 164 -9.37 6.26 11.30
N ALA A 165 -8.54 6.54 10.30
CA ALA A 165 -7.19 7.09 10.50
C ALA A 165 -7.25 8.49 11.17
N ALA A 166 -8.20 9.34 10.78
CA ALA A 166 -8.40 10.65 11.40
C ALA A 166 -8.73 10.53 12.90
N SER A 167 -9.52 9.53 13.30
CA SER A 167 -9.85 9.29 14.71
C SER A 167 -8.62 8.93 15.55
N MET A 168 -7.54 8.45 14.93
CA MET A 168 -6.25 8.15 15.58
C MET A 168 -5.25 9.30 15.49
N GLY A 169 -5.65 10.47 14.98
CA GLY A 169 -4.81 11.66 14.91
C GLY A 169 -4.10 11.87 13.59
N ALA A 170 -4.35 11.04 12.59
CA ALA A 170 -3.78 11.24 11.25
C ALA A 170 -4.52 12.32 10.46
N THR A 171 -3.81 13.10 9.64
CA THR A 171 -4.43 13.87 8.56
C THR A 171 -4.72 12.90 7.42
N SER A 172 -5.98 12.74 7.04
CA SER A 172 -6.39 11.73 6.08
C SER A 172 -7.26 12.28 4.96
N VAL A 173 -7.15 11.65 3.79
CA VAL A 173 -7.96 11.98 2.62
C VAL A 173 -8.32 10.69 1.88
N LYS A 174 -9.56 10.64 1.37
CA LYS A 174 -9.99 9.58 0.47
C LYS A 174 -9.77 10.04 -0.98
N VAL A 175 -9.01 9.26 -1.72
CA VAL A 175 -8.72 9.50 -3.14
C VAL A 175 -9.51 8.51 -3.97
N ALA A 176 -10.28 8.99 -4.94
CA ALA A 176 -11.13 8.17 -5.81
C ALA A 176 -10.65 8.12 -7.27
N SER A 177 -9.67 8.94 -7.62
CA SER A 177 -9.07 8.99 -8.97
C SER A 177 -7.61 9.45 -8.91
N ILE A 178 -6.85 9.16 -9.95
CA ILE A 178 -5.46 9.60 -10.14
C ILE A 178 -5.45 10.75 -11.13
#